data_be5b4f09242c9cb93095b501480d0c80
#
_entry.id   be5b4f09242c9cb93095b501480d0c80
#
_cell.length_a   1.000
_cell.length_b   1.000
_cell.length_c   1.000
_cell.angle_alpha   90.00
_cell.angle_beta   90.00
_cell.angle_gamma   90.00
#
_symmetry.space_group_name_H-M   'P 1'
#
loop_
_entity.id
_entity.type
_entity.pdbx_description
1 polymer ?
#
loop_
_entity_poly.entity_id
_entity_poly.type
_entity_poly.pdbx_seq_one_letter_code
_entity_poly.pdbx_strand_id
1 'polypeptide(L)'
;MDLVDLKDYFIPGCFQDRGWDKLLGDLLGVCEPLIREFYANAILREDEIDCWIRGKEFTIDLEDVDDVLGFEDLEHDFTHYKDRMLSIEIVQSHIGGVREGRCLNTTAFPPDLRCLTYIMMFNLYPVNKMTTINNTRAILLGHMFFTC
;
A
#
# COMPACT_ATOMS: atom_id res chain seq x y z
N MET A 1 9.45 10.91 -4.85
CA MET A 1 9.60 11.50 -3.48
C MET A 1 10.75 10.77 -2.84
N ASP A 2 11.75 11.49 -2.33
CA ASP A 2 12.92 10.87 -1.71
C ASP A 2 12.70 10.78 -0.19
N LEU A 3 13.14 9.66 0.43
CA LEU A 3 13.11 9.50 1.90
C LEU A 3 13.91 10.59 2.62
N VAL A 4 14.93 11.16 1.96
CA VAL A 4 15.72 12.27 2.50
C VAL A 4 14.87 13.52 2.75
N ASP A 5 13.85 13.76 1.94
CA ASP A 5 12.90 14.86 2.11
C ASP A 5 11.99 14.68 3.32
N LEU A 6 11.90 13.47 3.85
CA LEU A 6 11.05 13.06 4.97
C LEU A 6 11.82 12.86 6.27
N LYS A 7 13.10 13.25 6.33
CA LYS A 7 14.03 13.01 7.47
C LYS A 7 13.51 13.48 8.84
N ASP A 8 12.65 14.49 8.84
CA ASP A 8 12.08 15.06 10.05
C ASP A 8 10.82 14.32 10.54
N TYR A 9 10.43 13.27 9.82
CA TYR A 9 9.28 12.42 10.12
C TYR A 9 9.75 11.03 10.56
N PHE A 10 8.89 10.27 11.25
CA PHE A 10 9.22 8.88 11.61
C PHE A 10 9.23 7.93 10.39
N ILE A 11 8.68 8.35 9.26
CA ILE A 11 8.46 7.55 8.05
C ILE A 11 9.73 6.88 7.51
N PRO A 12 10.90 7.57 7.39
CA PRO A 12 12.11 6.94 6.90
C PRO A 12 12.52 5.70 7.69
N GLY A 13 12.46 5.77 9.03
CA GLY A 13 12.75 4.61 9.87
C GLY A 13 11.78 3.45 9.61
N CYS A 14 10.50 3.73 9.58
CA CYS A 14 9.46 2.77 9.27
C CYS A 14 9.69 2.03 7.95
N PHE A 15 10.06 2.75 6.90
CA PHE A 15 10.27 2.17 5.58
C PHE A 15 11.58 1.39 5.48
N GLN A 16 12.65 1.88 6.11
CA GLN A 16 13.95 1.21 6.15
C GLN A 16 13.88 -0.10 6.93
N ASP A 17 13.26 -0.09 8.12
CA ASP A 17 13.14 -1.27 8.98
C ASP A 17 12.33 -2.41 8.32
N ARG A 18 11.52 -2.07 7.30
CA ARG A 18 10.70 -3.03 6.55
C ARG A 18 11.19 -3.32 5.13
N GLY A 19 12.28 -2.69 4.71
CA GLY A 19 12.74 -2.81 3.34
C GLY A 19 11.78 -2.20 2.30
N TRP A 20 10.92 -1.25 2.70
CA TRP A 20 9.92 -0.62 1.82
C TRP A 20 10.44 0.61 1.06
N ASP A 21 11.71 0.92 1.18
CA ASP A 21 12.36 2.02 0.46
C ASP A 21 12.19 1.92 -1.05
N LYS A 22 12.15 0.70 -1.61
CA LYS A 22 11.86 0.47 -3.03
C LYS A 22 10.47 0.96 -3.47
N LEU A 23 9.49 0.95 -2.58
CA LEU A 23 8.14 1.46 -2.88
C LEU A 23 8.12 2.97 -3.12
N LEU A 24 9.14 3.70 -2.65
CA LEU A 24 9.27 5.15 -2.81
C LEU A 24 10.32 5.54 -3.87
N GLY A 25 11.08 4.56 -4.36
CA GLY A 25 12.12 4.78 -5.36
C GLY A 25 11.57 5.26 -6.70
N ASP A 26 12.46 5.72 -7.56
CA ASP A 26 12.13 6.05 -8.95
C ASP A 26 11.64 4.79 -9.66
N LEU A 27 10.34 4.70 -9.85
CA LEU A 27 9.77 3.68 -10.70
C LEU A 27 10.36 3.83 -12.10
N LEU A 28 10.93 2.76 -12.62
CA LEU A 28 11.38 2.68 -14.02
C LEU A 28 10.27 3.21 -14.93
N GLY A 29 10.64 3.92 -15.98
CA GLY A 29 9.69 4.58 -16.88
C GLY A 29 8.54 3.65 -17.27
N VAL A 30 7.36 4.06 -16.94
CA VAL A 30 6.14 3.27 -17.10
C VAL A 30 5.70 3.29 -18.55
N CYS A 31 5.52 2.13 -19.16
CA CYS A 31 4.91 2.00 -20.47
C CYS A 31 3.38 1.97 -20.36
N GLU A 32 2.74 3.13 -20.44
CA GLU A 32 1.29 3.27 -20.30
C GLU A 32 0.46 2.29 -21.16
N PRO A 33 0.79 2.02 -22.45
CA PRO A 33 0.08 1.03 -23.26
C PRO A 33 0.12 -0.39 -22.66
N LEU A 34 1.24 -0.81 -22.07
CA LEU A 34 1.36 -2.13 -21.44
C LEU A 34 0.52 -2.22 -20.17
N ILE A 35 0.49 -1.15 -19.38
CA ILE A 35 -0.35 -1.10 -18.17
C ILE A 35 -1.83 -1.18 -18.55
N ARG A 36 -2.25 -0.44 -19.54
CA ARG A 36 -3.65 -0.50 -20.01
C ARG A 36 -4.02 -1.90 -20.51
N GLU A 37 -3.11 -2.54 -21.26
CA GLU A 37 -3.30 -3.90 -21.77
C GLU A 37 -3.34 -4.90 -20.61
N PHE A 38 -2.46 -4.75 -19.60
CA PHE A 38 -2.47 -5.55 -18.37
C PHE A 38 -3.84 -5.48 -17.69
N TYR A 39 -4.30 -4.28 -17.31
CA TYR A 39 -5.58 -4.14 -16.60
C TYR A 39 -6.80 -4.55 -17.43
N ALA A 40 -6.71 -4.52 -18.74
CA ALA A 40 -7.79 -4.99 -19.62
C ALA A 40 -7.89 -6.51 -19.68
N ASN A 41 -6.80 -7.23 -19.41
CA ASN A 41 -6.70 -8.68 -19.59
C ASN A 41 -6.38 -9.46 -18.31
N ALA A 42 -6.07 -8.77 -17.20
CA ALA A 42 -5.71 -9.40 -15.94
C ALA A 42 -6.92 -10.11 -15.31
N ILE A 43 -6.72 -11.36 -14.93
CA ILE A 43 -7.70 -12.20 -14.24
C ILE A 43 -7.11 -12.57 -12.88
N LEU A 44 -7.69 -12.03 -11.81
CA LEU A 44 -7.29 -12.37 -10.45
C LEU A 44 -7.78 -13.78 -10.11
N ARG A 45 -6.86 -14.66 -9.73
CA ARG A 45 -7.08 -15.95 -9.09
C ARG A 45 -6.96 -15.79 -7.58
N GLU A 46 -6.92 -16.93 -6.84
CA GLU A 46 -6.77 -16.88 -5.37
C GLU A 46 -5.45 -16.24 -4.96
N ASP A 47 -4.32 -16.70 -5.52
CA ASP A 47 -2.97 -16.26 -5.13
C ASP A 47 -2.12 -15.81 -6.34
N GLU A 48 -2.72 -15.68 -7.52
CA GLU A 48 -2.02 -15.35 -8.75
C GLU A 48 -2.87 -14.46 -9.66
N ILE A 49 -2.22 -13.78 -10.59
CA ILE A 49 -2.83 -12.96 -11.62
C ILE A 49 -2.43 -13.52 -12.98
N ASP A 50 -3.40 -14.09 -13.70
CA ASP A 50 -3.19 -14.42 -15.10
C ASP A 50 -3.38 -13.19 -15.98
N CYS A 51 -2.48 -12.97 -16.90
CA CYS A 51 -2.55 -11.83 -17.80
C CYS A 51 -2.03 -12.16 -19.21
N TRP A 52 -2.65 -11.52 -20.20
CA TRP A 52 -2.24 -11.63 -21.61
C TRP A 52 -1.76 -10.27 -22.10
N ILE A 53 -0.45 -10.17 -22.43
CA ILE A 53 0.18 -8.93 -22.88
C ILE A 53 0.99 -9.18 -24.16
N ARG A 54 0.77 -8.40 -25.19
CA ARG A 54 1.49 -8.50 -26.47
C ARG A 54 1.49 -9.89 -27.08
N GLY A 55 0.38 -10.60 -26.93
CA GLY A 55 0.23 -11.97 -27.45
C GLY A 55 0.96 -13.04 -26.64
N LYS A 56 1.42 -12.72 -25.44
CA LYS A 56 2.03 -13.67 -24.51
C LYS A 56 1.21 -13.76 -23.24
N GLU A 57 1.10 -14.96 -22.72
CA GLU A 57 0.50 -15.26 -21.44
C GLU A 57 1.55 -15.15 -20.34
N PHE A 58 1.17 -14.53 -19.23
CA PHE A 58 1.97 -14.39 -18.02
C PHE A 58 1.10 -14.75 -16.82
N THR A 59 1.67 -15.42 -15.88
CA THR A 59 1.13 -15.56 -14.54
C THR A 59 2.07 -14.83 -13.60
N ILE A 60 1.52 -13.99 -12.74
CA ILE A 60 2.24 -13.25 -11.71
C ILE A 60 1.74 -13.77 -10.38
N ASP A 61 2.64 -14.32 -9.58
CA ASP A 61 2.37 -14.79 -8.23
C ASP A 61 3.02 -13.88 -7.17
N LEU A 62 2.92 -14.27 -5.91
CA LEU A 62 3.50 -13.50 -4.80
C LEU A 62 5.02 -13.50 -4.84
N GLU A 63 5.66 -14.60 -5.26
CA GLU A 63 7.12 -14.71 -5.37
C GLU A 63 7.66 -13.71 -6.40
N ASP A 64 7.00 -13.57 -7.54
CA ASP A 64 7.35 -12.56 -8.56
C ASP A 64 7.27 -11.13 -8.00
N VAL A 65 6.26 -10.86 -7.17
CA VAL A 65 6.09 -9.54 -6.53
C VAL A 65 7.19 -9.29 -5.51
N ASP A 66 7.50 -10.29 -4.68
CA ASP A 66 8.54 -10.21 -3.66
C ASP A 66 9.91 -10.03 -4.29
N ASP A 67 10.21 -10.74 -5.38
CA ASP A 67 11.44 -10.60 -6.15
C ASP A 67 11.61 -9.17 -6.70
N VAL A 68 10.56 -8.62 -7.30
CA VAL A 68 10.60 -7.25 -7.88
C VAL A 68 10.74 -6.19 -6.79
N LEU A 69 10.03 -6.34 -5.68
CA LEU A 69 10.08 -5.42 -4.54
C LEU A 69 11.30 -5.70 -3.65
N GLY A 70 11.92 -6.89 -3.77
CA GLY A 70 13.06 -7.34 -2.98
C GLY A 70 12.69 -7.53 -1.52
N PHE A 71 11.48 -7.99 -1.27
CA PHE A 71 11.10 -8.46 0.03
C PHE A 71 11.82 -9.80 0.30
N GLU A 72 12.35 -9.96 1.49
CA GLU A 72 12.80 -11.27 1.93
C GLU A 72 11.55 -12.12 2.18
N ASP A 73 11.61 -13.40 1.76
CA ASP A 73 10.56 -14.38 2.05
C ASP A 73 10.44 -14.50 3.57
N LEU A 74 9.57 -13.69 4.12
CA LEU A 74 9.15 -13.86 5.48
C LEU A 74 8.20 -15.06 5.42
N GLU A 75 8.57 -16.18 6.05
CA GLU A 75 7.67 -17.33 6.32
C GLU A 75 6.37 -16.82 7.01
N HIS A 76 5.58 -16.06 6.29
CA HIS A 76 4.34 -15.51 6.80
C HIS A 76 3.21 -16.47 6.43
N ASP A 77 2.77 -17.18 7.43
CA ASP A 77 1.48 -17.86 7.39
C ASP A 77 0.35 -16.80 7.25
N PHE A 78 0.02 -16.48 5.99
CA PHE A 78 -1.06 -15.56 5.64
C PHE A 78 -2.43 -16.03 6.13
N THR A 79 -2.56 -17.28 6.57
CA THR A 79 -3.83 -17.81 7.10
C THR A 79 -4.28 -17.03 8.34
N HIS A 80 -3.36 -16.43 9.07
CA HIS A 80 -3.65 -15.61 10.26
C HIS A 80 -3.79 -14.11 9.98
N TYR A 81 -3.66 -13.66 8.73
CA TYR A 81 -3.77 -12.23 8.42
C TYR A 81 -5.15 -11.67 8.80
N LYS A 82 -6.22 -12.41 8.53
CA LYS A 82 -7.59 -12.00 8.88
C LYS A 82 -7.81 -11.87 10.38
N ASP A 83 -7.14 -12.73 11.15
CA ASP A 83 -7.25 -12.74 12.62
C ASP A 83 -6.43 -11.61 13.27
N ARG A 84 -5.45 -11.08 12.54
CA ARG A 84 -4.62 -9.94 12.98
C ARG A 84 -5.13 -8.59 12.46
N MET A 85 -6.21 -8.55 11.69
CA MET A 85 -6.75 -7.30 11.20
C MET A 85 -7.19 -6.42 12.37
N LEU A 86 -6.61 -5.24 12.45
CA LEU A 86 -7.03 -4.22 13.41
C LEU A 86 -8.49 -3.86 13.17
N SER A 87 -9.29 -3.79 14.21
CA SER A 87 -10.64 -3.27 14.05
C SER A 87 -10.59 -1.78 13.72
N ILE A 88 -11.56 -1.31 12.95
CA ILE A 88 -11.63 0.11 12.58
C ILE A 88 -11.73 1.03 13.81
N GLU A 89 -12.33 0.56 14.88
CA GLU A 89 -12.46 1.27 16.15
C GLU A 89 -11.10 1.48 16.81
N ILE A 90 -10.26 0.43 16.84
CA ILE A 90 -8.88 0.51 17.35
C ILE A 90 -8.08 1.49 16.50
N VAL A 91 -8.12 1.34 15.19
CA VAL A 91 -7.43 2.24 14.26
C VAL A 91 -7.88 3.67 14.50
N GLN A 92 -9.18 3.92 14.54
CA GLN A 92 -9.73 5.26 14.72
C GLN A 92 -9.34 5.90 16.06
N SER A 93 -9.30 5.12 17.14
CA SER A 93 -8.92 5.62 18.47
C SER A 93 -7.47 6.11 18.53
N HIS A 94 -6.58 5.55 17.72
CA HIS A 94 -5.15 5.87 17.70
C HIS A 94 -4.77 6.89 16.61
N ILE A 95 -5.35 6.73 15.42
CA ILE A 95 -5.06 7.63 14.29
C ILE A 95 -5.68 9.02 14.53
N GLY A 96 -6.75 9.09 15.33
CA GLY A 96 -7.58 10.29 15.40
C GLY A 96 -8.36 10.45 14.10
N GLY A 97 -8.92 11.59 13.91
CA GLY A 97 -9.64 11.91 12.70
C GLY A 97 -11.15 11.98 12.90
N VAL A 98 -11.75 12.88 12.15
CA VAL A 98 -13.19 13.06 12.17
C VAL A 98 -13.83 12.11 11.18
N ARG A 99 -14.79 11.33 11.65
CA ARG A 99 -15.55 10.42 10.81
C ARG A 99 -16.61 11.19 10.02
N GLU A 100 -16.58 11.04 8.73
CA GLU A 100 -17.59 11.54 7.81
C GLU A 100 -18.32 10.33 7.16
N GLY A 101 -19.42 9.90 7.77
CA GLY A 101 -20.14 8.72 7.34
C GLY A 101 -19.32 7.44 7.48
N ARG A 102 -18.95 6.80 6.33
CA ARG A 102 -18.12 5.59 6.28
C ARG A 102 -16.63 5.88 6.01
N CYS A 103 -16.23 7.13 6.03
CA CYS A 103 -14.86 7.54 5.72
C CYS A 103 -14.26 8.32 6.90
N LEU A 104 -12.93 8.30 6.99
CA LEU A 104 -12.16 9.17 7.86
C LEU A 104 -11.61 10.35 7.07
N ASN A 105 -11.72 11.56 7.63
CA ASN A 105 -11.16 12.76 7.02
C ASN A 105 -9.66 12.84 7.31
N THR A 106 -8.84 12.79 6.25
CA THR A 106 -7.38 12.78 6.35
C THR A 106 -6.79 14.13 6.73
N THR A 107 -7.53 15.22 6.54
CA THR A 107 -7.04 16.57 6.88
C THR A 107 -6.89 16.80 8.39
N ALA A 108 -7.60 15.98 9.19
CA ALA A 108 -7.52 16.02 10.66
C ALA A 108 -6.35 15.16 11.21
N PHE A 109 -5.65 14.41 10.36
CA PHE A 109 -4.52 13.58 10.80
C PHE A 109 -3.30 14.42 11.19
N PRO A 110 -2.49 13.96 12.15
CA PRO A 110 -1.15 14.51 12.39
C PRO A 110 -0.31 14.52 11.09
N PRO A 111 0.66 15.44 10.96
CA PRO A 111 1.45 15.59 9.74
C PRO A 111 2.09 14.28 9.26
N ASP A 112 2.71 13.52 10.15
CA ASP A 112 3.37 12.25 9.84
C ASP A 112 2.39 11.23 9.25
N LEU A 113 1.29 11.03 9.94
CA LEU A 113 0.25 10.11 9.50
C LEU A 113 -0.39 10.55 8.18
N ARG A 114 -0.54 11.86 7.98
CA ARG A 114 -1.03 12.42 6.72
C ARG A 114 -0.07 12.13 5.58
N CYS A 115 1.23 12.29 5.82
CA CYS A 115 2.26 11.96 4.84
C CYS A 115 2.24 10.47 4.50
N LEU A 116 2.20 9.58 5.49
CA LEU A 116 2.07 8.14 5.30
C LEU A 116 0.80 7.77 4.52
N THR A 117 -0.31 8.47 4.82
CA THR A 117 -1.57 8.29 4.07
C THR A 117 -1.40 8.65 2.60
N TYR A 118 -0.72 9.72 2.27
CA TYR A 118 -0.46 10.10 0.89
C TYR A 118 0.44 9.08 0.18
N ILE A 119 1.50 8.60 0.83
CA ILE A 119 2.35 7.55 0.29
C ILE A 119 1.51 6.31 -0.04
N MET A 120 0.70 5.84 0.90
CA MET A 120 -0.20 4.72 0.71
C MET A 120 -1.15 4.94 -0.49
N MET A 121 -1.77 6.13 -0.55
CA MET A 121 -2.77 6.44 -1.59
C MET A 121 -2.16 6.69 -2.97
N PHE A 122 -0.87 7.03 -3.06
CA PHE A 122 -0.19 7.19 -4.33
C PHE A 122 0.42 5.90 -4.84
N ASN A 123 1.06 5.12 -3.95
CA ASN A 123 1.91 4.01 -4.36
C ASN A 123 1.23 2.65 -4.18
N LEU A 124 0.48 2.43 -3.08
CA LEU A 124 -0.10 1.13 -2.77
C LEU A 124 -1.57 1.01 -3.16
N TYR A 125 -2.32 2.09 -3.01
CA TYR A 125 -3.77 2.07 -3.25
C TYR A 125 -4.25 3.35 -3.92
N PRO A 126 -3.90 3.57 -5.20
CA PRO A 126 -4.18 4.81 -5.90
C PRO A 126 -5.64 5.22 -5.87
N VAL A 127 -5.89 6.50 -5.58
CA VAL A 127 -7.24 7.07 -5.51
C VAL A 127 -7.27 8.50 -6.04
N ASN A 128 -8.43 8.89 -6.55
CA ASN A 128 -8.63 10.25 -7.08
C ASN A 128 -8.90 11.29 -5.98
N LYS A 129 -9.39 10.86 -4.81
CA LYS A 129 -9.74 11.76 -3.71
C LYS A 129 -8.90 11.43 -2.47
N MET A 130 -8.06 12.37 -2.06
CA MET A 130 -7.10 12.19 -0.97
C MET A 130 -7.55 12.73 0.39
N THR A 131 -8.66 13.46 0.43
CA THR A 131 -9.14 14.08 1.66
C THR A 131 -9.89 13.13 2.58
N THR A 132 -10.25 11.94 2.08
CA THR A 132 -10.98 10.93 2.85
C THR A 132 -10.51 9.53 2.50
N ILE A 133 -10.43 8.65 3.52
CA ILE A 133 -10.15 7.22 3.35
C ILE A 133 -11.31 6.38 3.89
N ASN A 134 -11.62 5.28 3.21
CA ASN A 134 -12.60 4.31 3.68
C ASN A 134 -12.01 3.40 4.76
N ASN A 135 -12.87 2.57 5.38
CA ASN A 135 -12.45 1.67 6.46
C ASN A 135 -11.30 0.73 6.07
N THR A 136 -11.32 0.16 4.88
CA THR A 136 -10.27 -0.77 4.40
C THR A 136 -8.92 -0.08 4.35
N ARG A 137 -8.85 1.12 3.78
CA ARG A 137 -7.61 1.92 3.73
C ARG A 137 -7.18 2.40 5.11
N ALA A 138 -8.14 2.73 5.98
CA ALA A 138 -7.82 3.11 7.35
C ALA A 138 -7.20 1.95 8.13
N ILE A 139 -7.68 0.73 7.95
CA ILE A 139 -7.10 -0.48 8.54
C ILE A 139 -5.69 -0.71 8.00
N LEU A 140 -5.49 -0.64 6.68
CA LEU A 140 -4.17 -0.75 6.07
C LEU A 140 -3.20 0.31 6.62
N LEU A 141 -3.63 1.56 6.69
CA LEU A 141 -2.85 2.66 7.27
C LEU A 141 -2.50 2.38 8.74
N GLY A 142 -3.44 1.83 9.51
CA GLY A 142 -3.22 1.42 10.89
C GLY A 142 -2.12 0.37 11.00
N HIS A 143 -2.15 -0.64 10.14
CA HIS A 143 -1.09 -1.65 10.09
C HIS A 143 0.26 -1.04 9.73
N MET A 144 0.30 -0.14 8.76
CA MET A 144 1.53 0.58 8.40
C MET A 144 2.07 1.42 9.56
N PHE A 145 1.19 2.01 10.36
CA PHE A 145 1.56 2.92 11.44
C PHE A 145 1.95 2.21 12.73
N PHE A 146 1.17 1.19 13.17
CA PHE A 146 1.37 0.55 14.48
C PHE A 146 2.47 -0.51 14.51
N THR A 147 2.92 -0.96 13.37
CA THR A 147 3.99 -1.94 13.27
C THR A 147 5.35 -1.29 13.01
N CYS A 148 5.41 0.06 13.04
CA CYS A 148 6.66 0.82 13.00
C CYS A 148 7.31 0.95 14.37
#